data_210b3018024721d568f37265c838ee62
#
_entry.id   210b3018024721d568f37265c838ee62
#
_cell.length_a   1.000
_cell.length_b   1.000
_cell.length_c   1.000
_cell.angle_alpha   90.00
_cell.angle_beta   90.00
_cell.angle_gamma   90.00
#
_symmetry.space_group_name_H-M   'P 1'
#
loop_
_entity.id
_entity.type
_entity.pdbx_description
1 polymer ?
#
loop_
_entity_poly.entity_id
_entity_poly.type
_entity_poly.pdbx_seq_one_letter_code
_entity_poly.pdbx_strand_id
1 'polypeptide(L)'
;MHTGQFFKLSLLLATFFVFCETSAQKYEIPLIPRPSEYEFQYGDFELNERTQFYVDTSNYRAVDVADYFQSRIRTVSGMKVPIKPLSEFNQYMTGVVVFRLDSLAQLGNEGYELDVARYQVNITAKEPAGLFYAIQTIRQLLPVEFEHDQILRGFEWKIPGVHIKDVPKYKWRGLHLDTGRHVSSVSFIKKYLDNMALHKLNTFHWHLTEDQGWRLEIKKYPRLTEVGAFRDSTLLGRYGSNKYDGKRYGGFYTQEEAREIVEYARGLFITVVPEIEMPGHATAAIAAYPELGNTNRAVKPVTTWGVFPDIFNVEESTFNFLEDVLSEVIDIFPSEYIHIGGDEAPKDQWKNSRRVQAKMDSLGLKDEHELQSYFIKRIESYLNDKGRQIIGWDEILEGGLAPNAAVMSWRGEEGGIAAAKSGHQVVMSPNSHLYFDHAQGDVEQEPLSIGGYLPLEKVYSYDPTPAVLNAREREYILGAQANLWTEYLPTNASRWYMLLPRVSALSEVVWSGKEHKNWSSFKNRLPGQFKRYEAMGLPYAKTIFDIEINAKYDEKHKNYRVNLHKQWDGILFFTTDGSAPTSKSKLYSKPLELKPGTTIRAGLFKNGKLQGKITSETLKDPKAKN
;
A
#
# COMPACT_ATOMS: atom_id res chain seq x y z
N MET A 1 -88.12 -47.59 -16.78
CA MET A 1 -87.38 -47.30 -18.03
C MET A 1 -87.01 -45.81 -18.01
N HIS A 2 -85.85 -45.48 -17.80
CA HIS A 2 -85.02 -44.36 -18.24
C HIS A 2 -83.91 -44.11 -17.27
N THR A 3 -82.73 -44.55 -17.69
CA THR A 3 -81.46 -44.38 -17.03
C THR A 3 -80.94 -42.97 -17.29
N GLY A 4 -80.73 -42.17 -16.26
CA GLY A 4 -80.06 -40.87 -16.31
C GLY A 4 -78.66 -40.97 -15.75
N GLN A 5 -77.65 -40.81 -16.60
CA GLN A 5 -76.22 -40.74 -16.21
C GLN A 5 -75.89 -39.36 -15.62
N PHE A 6 -75.40 -39.35 -14.39
CA PHE A 6 -74.74 -38.16 -13.77
C PHE A 6 -73.29 -38.11 -14.15
N PHE A 7 -72.86 -37.08 -14.90
CA PHE A 7 -71.49 -36.71 -15.13
C PHE A 7 -70.95 -35.89 -13.91
N LYS A 8 -69.99 -36.46 -13.19
CA LYS A 8 -69.25 -35.71 -12.18
C LYS A 8 -68.07 -34.98 -12.83
N LEU A 9 -68.15 -33.64 -12.87
CA LEU A 9 -67.11 -32.77 -13.30
C LEU A 9 -66.17 -32.54 -12.09
N SER A 10 -65.00 -33.18 -12.10
CA SER A 10 -63.92 -32.92 -11.06
C SER A 10 -63.10 -31.75 -11.52
N LEU A 11 -63.24 -30.61 -10.84
CA LEU A 11 -62.41 -29.41 -11.04
C LEU A 11 -61.08 -29.58 -10.27
N LEU A 12 -60.02 -29.86 -11.00
CA LEU A 12 -58.62 -29.84 -10.41
C LEU A 12 -58.16 -28.38 -10.29
N LEU A 13 -58.19 -27.82 -9.08
CA LEU A 13 -57.46 -26.57 -8.77
C LEU A 13 -55.97 -26.86 -8.66
N ALA A 14 -55.19 -26.57 -9.70
CA ALA A 14 -53.74 -26.52 -9.64
C ALA A 14 -53.33 -25.18 -9.04
N THR A 15 -53.03 -25.15 -7.75
CA THR A 15 -52.40 -24.02 -7.08
C THR A 15 -50.94 -23.95 -7.51
N PHE A 16 -50.62 -23.02 -8.41
CA PHE A 16 -49.24 -22.62 -8.71
C PHE A 16 -48.70 -21.84 -7.51
N PHE A 17 -47.89 -22.47 -6.67
CA PHE A 17 -47.02 -21.75 -5.78
C PHE A 17 -45.91 -21.11 -6.61
N VAL A 18 -46.06 -19.84 -6.95
CA VAL A 18 -44.96 -19.01 -7.42
C VAL A 18 -44.08 -18.76 -6.20
N PHE A 19 -42.99 -19.51 -6.10
CA PHE A 19 -41.87 -19.14 -5.22
C PHE A 19 -41.29 -17.84 -5.77
N CYS A 20 -41.75 -16.71 -5.24
CA CYS A 20 -41.05 -15.45 -5.40
C CYS A 20 -39.79 -15.56 -4.56
N GLU A 21 -38.67 -15.99 -5.15
CA GLU A 21 -37.34 -15.74 -4.57
C GLU A 21 -37.17 -14.22 -4.52
N THR A 22 -37.61 -13.60 -3.44
CA THR A 22 -37.12 -12.31 -3.06
C THR A 22 -35.62 -12.51 -2.79
N SER A 23 -34.77 -12.21 -3.78
CA SER A 23 -33.38 -12.00 -3.52
C SER A 23 -33.29 -10.84 -2.51
N ALA A 24 -33.24 -11.20 -1.23
CA ALA A 24 -32.91 -10.25 -0.19
C ALA A 24 -31.58 -9.62 -0.64
N GLN A 25 -31.64 -8.35 -0.99
CA GLN A 25 -30.46 -7.58 -1.33
C GLN A 25 -29.59 -7.68 -0.07
N LYS A 26 -28.55 -8.55 -0.13
CA LYS A 26 -27.63 -8.77 0.99
C LYS A 26 -27.03 -7.40 1.30
N TYR A 27 -27.43 -6.79 2.40
CA TYR A 27 -26.82 -5.54 2.84
C TYR A 27 -25.33 -5.76 2.98
N GLU A 28 -24.56 -5.05 2.15
CA GLU A 28 -23.12 -5.18 2.12
C GLU A 28 -22.52 -4.28 3.20
N ILE A 29 -21.60 -4.84 4.00
CA ILE A 29 -20.93 -4.09 5.04
C ILE A 29 -19.95 -3.08 4.40
N PRO A 30 -19.98 -1.77 4.76
CA PRO A 30 -19.20 -0.72 4.09
C PRO A 30 -17.74 -0.65 4.58
N LEU A 31 -17.08 -1.80 4.77
CA LEU A 31 -15.73 -1.91 5.30
C LEU A 31 -14.70 -2.24 4.21
N ILE A 32 -13.54 -1.58 4.26
CA ILE A 32 -12.33 -1.90 3.48
C ILE A 32 -11.14 -1.92 4.43
N PRO A 33 -10.43 -3.05 4.58
CA PRO A 33 -10.65 -4.35 3.92
C PRO A 33 -11.94 -5.03 4.41
N ARG A 34 -12.50 -5.89 3.52
CA ARG A 34 -13.67 -6.71 3.86
C ARG A 34 -13.28 -7.73 4.93
N PRO A 35 -14.07 -7.86 6.02
CA PRO A 35 -13.81 -8.88 7.02
C PRO A 35 -14.09 -10.30 6.49
N SER A 36 -13.46 -11.29 7.11
CA SER A 36 -13.59 -12.70 6.74
C SER A 36 -15.03 -13.20 6.88
N GLU A 37 -15.67 -12.88 8.01
CA GLU A 37 -17.05 -13.26 8.32
C GLU A 37 -17.77 -12.08 8.97
N TYR A 38 -19.03 -11.86 8.60
CA TYR A 38 -19.88 -10.89 9.28
C TYR A 38 -21.36 -11.22 9.14
N GLU A 39 -22.14 -10.82 10.16
CA GLU A 39 -23.60 -10.92 10.20
C GLU A 39 -24.17 -9.69 10.88
N PHE A 40 -25.17 -9.03 10.25
CA PHE A 40 -25.84 -7.90 10.85
C PHE A 40 -26.76 -8.35 11.99
N GLN A 41 -26.75 -7.60 13.08
CA GLN A 41 -27.60 -7.81 14.25
C GLN A 41 -28.60 -6.68 14.40
N TYR A 42 -29.61 -6.92 15.22
CA TYR A 42 -30.63 -5.92 15.49
C TYR A 42 -30.16 -4.88 16.50
N GLY A 43 -30.35 -3.60 16.15
CA GLY A 43 -30.10 -2.45 17.03
C GLY A 43 -28.68 -1.92 16.92
N ASP A 44 -28.56 -0.60 16.98
CA ASP A 44 -27.28 0.12 16.92
C ASP A 44 -26.78 0.43 18.33
N PHE A 45 -25.47 0.41 18.52
CA PHE A 45 -24.83 0.92 19.71
C PHE A 45 -24.56 2.42 19.54
N GLU A 46 -24.93 3.22 20.54
CA GLU A 46 -24.72 4.66 20.53
C GLU A 46 -23.61 5.06 21.50
N LEU A 47 -22.51 5.59 20.93
CA LEU A 47 -21.46 6.24 21.73
C LEU A 47 -21.99 7.60 22.23
N ASN A 48 -22.02 7.78 23.55
CA ASN A 48 -22.48 9.01 24.21
C ASN A 48 -21.69 9.26 25.50
N GLU A 49 -22.02 10.32 26.22
CA GLU A 49 -21.34 10.72 27.46
C GLU A 49 -21.41 9.69 28.60
N ARG A 50 -22.32 8.70 28.52
CA ARG A 50 -22.45 7.61 29.50
C ARG A 50 -21.62 6.39 29.14
N THR A 51 -21.04 6.38 27.95
CA THR A 51 -20.20 5.25 27.46
C THR A 51 -18.99 5.08 28.37
N GLN A 52 -18.66 3.82 28.67
CA GLN A 52 -17.50 3.43 29.48
C GLN A 52 -16.74 2.30 28.80
N PHE A 53 -15.43 2.30 28.92
CA PHE A 53 -14.57 1.24 28.43
C PHE A 53 -14.12 0.35 29.58
N TYR A 54 -14.12 -0.96 29.34
CA TYR A 54 -13.62 -1.96 30.26
C TYR A 54 -12.50 -2.75 29.62
N VAL A 55 -11.30 -2.75 30.22
CA VAL A 55 -10.10 -3.37 29.68
C VAL A 55 -9.30 -4.05 30.79
N ASP A 56 -8.54 -5.10 30.44
CA ASP A 56 -7.56 -5.65 31.37
C ASP A 56 -6.43 -4.65 31.62
N THR A 57 -6.48 -3.96 32.76
CA THR A 57 -5.50 -2.93 33.13
C THR A 57 -4.13 -3.49 33.51
N SER A 58 -3.98 -4.80 33.64
CA SER A 58 -2.67 -5.44 33.82
C SER A 58 -1.88 -5.53 32.51
N ASN A 59 -2.55 -5.45 31.37
CA ASN A 59 -1.94 -5.42 30.05
C ASN A 59 -1.89 -3.99 29.51
N TYR A 60 -0.72 -3.34 29.63
CA TYR A 60 -0.55 -1.94 29.21
C TYR A 60 -0.83 -1.72 27.73
N ARG A 61 -0.54 -2.71 26.84
CA ARG A 61 -0.82 -2.59 25.40
C ARG A 61 -2.32 -2.62 25.10
N ALA A 62 -3.11 -3.37 25.85
CA ALA A 62 -4.56 -3.33 25.73
C ALA A 62 -5.13 -1.98 26.22
N VAL A 63 -4.54 -1.40 27.27
CA VAL A 63 -4.87 -0.04 27.72
C VAL A 63 -4.54 0.99 26.65
N ASP A 64 -3.35 0.91 26.01
CA ASP A 64 -2.96 1.80 24.90
C ASP A 64 -4.02 1.78 23.77
N VAL A 65 -4.59 0.61 23.44
CA VAL A 65 -5.65 0.50 22.41
C VAL A 65 -6.94 1.20 22.85
N ALA A 66 -7.34 1.05 24.12
CA ALA A 66 -8.52 1.73 24.65
C ALA A 66 -8.30 3.26 24.69
N ASP A 67 -7.11 3.72 25.08
CA ASP A 67 -6.72 5.14 25.08
C ASP A 67 -6.69 5.73 23.67
N TYR A 68 -6.19 4.98 22.69
CA TYR A 68 -6.22 5.38 21.29
C TYR A 68 -7.66 5.65 20.83
N PHE A 69 -8.59 4.74 21.11
CA PHE A 69 -9.99 4.90 20.72
C PHE A 69 -10.67 6.04 21.47
N GLN A 70 -10.45 6.14 22.79
CA GLN A 70 -10.93 7.25 23.61
C GLN A 70 -10.45 8.60 23.08
N SER A 71 -9.16 8.68 22.68
CA SER A 71 -8.57 9.91 22.15
C SER A 71 -9.24 10.34 20.84
N ARG A 72 -9.53 9.39 19.93
CA ARG A 72 -10.27 9.67 18.69
C ARG A 72 -11.69 10.17 18.98
N ILE A 73 -12.42 9.51 19.87
CA ILE A 73 -13.76 9.96 20.30
C ILE A 73 -13.69 11.39 20.84
N ARG A 74 -12.74 11.68 21.73
CA ARG A 74 -12.56 13.01 22.29
C ARG A 74 -12.28 14.07 21.24
N THR A 75 -11.44 13.76 20.24
CA THR A 75 -11.09 14.67 19.15
C THR A 75 -12.31 15.12 18.37
N VAL A 76 -13.23 14.22 18.05
CA VAL A 76 -14.36 14.51 17.15
C VAL A 76 -15.65 14.91 17.87
N SER A 77 -15.83 14.48 19.12
CA SER A 77 -17.07 14.70 19.88
C SER A 77 -16.90 15.57 21.13
N GLY A 78 -15.67 15.69 21.64
CA GLY A 78 -15.39 16.31 22.95
C GLY A 78 -15.71 15.40 24.15
N MET A 79 -16.30 14.21 23.94
CA MET A 79 -16.68 13.28 25.01
C MET A 79 -15.43 12.70 25.70
N LYS A 80 -15.55 12.52 27.00
CA LYS A 80 -14.55 11.83 27.83
C LYS A 80 -15.13 10.46 28.23
N VAL A 81 -14.59 9.40 27.62
CA VAL A 81 -15.01 8.03 27.89
C VAL A 81 -14.08 7.45 28.97
N PRO A 82 -14.54 7.15 30.20
CA PRO A 82 -13.67 6.59 31.24
C PRO A 82 -13.26 5.16 30.90
N ILE A 83 -11.99 4.83 31.17
CA ILE A 83 -11.42 3.49 31.05
C ILE A 83 -11.37 2.89 32.45
N LYS A 84 -11.93 1.70 32.64
CA LYS A 84 -12.06 0.98 33.88
C LYS A 84 -11.46 -0.43 33.80
N PRO A 85 -11.07 -1.00 34.95
CA PRO A 85 -10.61 -2.40 35.00
C PRO A 85 -11.69 -3.38 34.54
N LEU A 86 -11.31 -4.38 33.74
CA LEU A 86 -12.22 -5.43 33.28
C LEU A 86 -12.84 -6.21 34.45
N SER A 87 -12.17 -6.28 35.59
CA SER A 87 -12.67 -6.91 36.82
C SER A 87 -13.94 -6.22 37.42
N GLU A 88 -14.19 -4.97 37.07
CA GLU A 88 -15.39 -4.24 37.45
C GLU A 88 -16.55 -4.44 36.47
N PHE A 89 -16.32 -5.09 35.33
CA PHE A 89 -17.34 -5.33 34.32
C PHE A 89 -18.37 -6.37 34.79
N ASN A 90 -19.66 -6.05 34.56
CA ASN A 90 -20.76 -6.98 34.73
C ASN A 90 -21.56 -7.06 33.41
N GLN A 91 -21.92 -8.26 32.99
CA GLN A 91 -22.65 -8.53 31.74
C GLN A 91 -24.01 -7.82 31.59
N TYR A 92 -24.57 -7.31 32.66
CA TYR A 92 -25.84 -6.57 32.66
C TYR A 92 -25.66 -5.06 32.47
N MET A 93 -24.42 -4.56 32.43
CA MET A 93 -24.14 -3.15 32.18
C MET A 93 -24.50 -2.77 30.74
N THR A 94 -24.93 -1.51 30.57
CA THR A 94 -25.30 -0.93 29.27
C THR A 94 -24.47 0.30 28.97
N GLY A 95 -24.31 0.61 27.67
CA GLY A 95 -23.46 1.72 27.22
C GLY A 95 -21.96 1.44 27.41
N VAL A 96 -21.55 0.20 27.28
CA VAL A 96 -20.16 -0.22 27.55
C VAL A 96 -19.48 -0.81 26.31
N VAL A 97 -18.18 -0.56 26.19
CA VAL A 97 -17.26 -1.22 25.24
C VAL A 97 -16.27 -2.04 26.06
N VAL A 98 -16.19 -3.32 25.77
CA VAL A 98 -15.41 -4.30 26.54
C VAL A 98 -14.28 -4.85 25.66
N PHE A 99 -13.05 -4.70 26.13
CA PHE A 99 -11.84 -5.18 25.49
C PHE A 99 -11.35 -6.43 26.24
N ARG A 100 -11.37 -7.59 25.57
CA ARG A 100 -10.97 -8.87 26.15
C ARG A 100 -9.78 -9.45 25.41
N LEU A 101 -8.77 -9.88 26.15
CA LEU A 101 -7.73 -10.78 25.64
C LEU A 101 -8.06 -12.20 26.06
N ASP A 102 -8.11 -13.10 25.06
CA ASP A 102 -8.31 -14.54 25.25
C ASP A 102 -7.20 -15.29 24.52
N SER A 103 -6.23 -15.79 25.26
CA SER A 103 -5.09 -16.54 24.75
C SER A 103 -5.47 -17.85 24.04
N LEU A 104 -6.68 -18.36 24.28
CA LEU A 104 -7.21 -19.59 23.70
C LEU A 104 -8.00 -19.33 22.40
N ALA A 105 -8.32 -18.06 22.09
CA ALA A 105 -9.07 -17.70 20.89
C ALA A 105 -8.32 -18.11 19.62
N GLN A 106 -9.01 -18.80 18.72
CA GLN A 106 -8.46 -19.24 17.42
C GLN A 106 -8.50 -18.11 16.40
N LEU A 107 -7.83 -16.98 16.71
CA LEU A 107 -7.85 -15.75 15.94
C LEU A 107 -6.47 -15.34 15.41
N GLY A 108 -5.42 -16.13 15.71
CA GLY A 108 -4.04 -15.69 15.45
C GLY A 108 -3.68 -14.45 16.28
N ASN A 109 -2.56 -13.82 15.98
CA ASN A 109 -2.07 -12.69 16.80
C ASN A 109 -2.74 -11.35 16.43
N GLU A 110 -3.32 -11.23 15.25
CA GLU A 110 -3.87 -9.98 14.72
C GLU A 110 -5.37 -10.05 14.42
N GLY A 111 -5.97 -11.23 14.53
CA GLY A 111 -7.40 -11.41 14.34
C GLY A 111 -8.21 -11.00 15.58
N TYR A 112 -9.50 -10.79 15.35
CA TYR A 112 -10.44 -10.36 16.39
C TYR A 112 -11.84 -10.89 16.11
N GLU A 113 -12.63 -10.90 17.18
CA GLU A 113 -14.08 -11.06 17.15
C GLU A 113 -14.71 -9.77 17.73
N LEU A 114 -15.64 -9.19 16.99
CA LEU A 114 -16.34 -7.96 17.35
C LEU A 114 -17.84 -8.23 17.36
N ASP A 115 -18.46 -8.03 18.51
CA ASP A 115 -19.90 -8.16 18.67
C ASP A 115 -20.50 -6.81 19.10
N VAL A 116 -21.27 -6.21 18.20
CA VAL A 116 -21.95 -4.92 18.42
C VAL A 116 -23.43 -5.17 18.60
N ALA A 117 -23.91 -5.01 19.82
CA ALA A 117 -25.31 -5.06 20.15
C ALA A 117 -25.78 -3.70 20.72
N ARG A 118 -27.08 -3.48 20.79
CA ARG A 118 -27.69 -2.20 21.20
C ARG A 118 -27.10 -1.60 22.49
N TYR A 119 -26.70 -2.43 23.43
CA TYR A 119 -26.28 -1.99 24.76
C TYR A 119 -24.81 -2.21 25.07
N GLN A 120 -24.14 -3.03 24.29
CA GLN A 120 -22.75 -3.39 24.53
C GLN A 120 -22.01 -3.58 23.20
N VAL A 121 -20.72 -3.25 23.21
CA VAL A 121 -19.74 -3.65 22.21
C VAL A 121 -18.72 -4.55 22.89
N ASN A 122 -18.59 -5.79 22.45
CA ASN A 122 -17.60 -6.73 22.94
C ASN A 122 -16.54 -6.97 21.88
N ILE A 123 -15.27 -6.79 22.25
CA ILE A 123 -14.12 -7.03 21.39
C ILE A 123 -13.28 -8.12 22.03
N THR A 124 -13.06 -9.22 21.31
CA THR A 124 -12.20 -10.32 21.78
C THR A 124 -11.07 -10.53 20.79
N ALA A 125 -9.85 -10.63 21.30
CA ALA A 125 -8.66 -10.94 20.50
C ALA A 125 -7.69 -11.80 21.31
N LYS A 126 -6.77 -12.47 20.61
CA LYS A 126 -5.69 -13.20 21.27
C LYS A 126 -4.61 -12.25 21.81
N GLU A 127 -4.29 -11.23 21.03
CA GLU A 127 -3.23 -10.25 21.32
C GLU A 127 -3.76 -8.81 21.16
N PRO A 128 -3.14 -7.80 21.78
CA PRO A 128 -3.57 -6.40 21.68
C PRO A 128 -3.68 -5.87 20.24
N ALA A 129 -2.89 -6.39 19.29
CA ALA A 129 -2.99 -6.02 17.88
C ALA A 129 -4.38 -6.32 17.29
N GLY A 130 -4.99 -7.45 17.65
CA GLY A 130 -6.35 -7.79 17.23
C GLY A 130 -7.38 -6.81 17.79
N LEU A 131 -7.25 -6.38 19.06
CA LEU A 131 -8.10 -5.33 19.64
C LEU A 131 -7.97 -4.03 18.83
N PHE A 132 -6.75 -3.66 18.44
CA PHE A 132 -6.50 -2.46 17.65
C PHE A 132 -7.18 -2.53 16.27
N TYR A 133 -7.08 -3.66 15.56
CA TYR A 133 -7.75 -3.83 14.27
C TYR A 133 -9.26 -3.87 14.36
N ALA A 134 -9.83 -4.36 15.47
CA ALA A 134 -11.25 -4.22 15.75
C ALA A 134 -11.65 -2.73 15.88
N ILE A 135 -10.82 -1.89 16.51
CA ILE A 135 -11.07 -0.45 16.58
C ILE A 135 -11.01 0.19 15.19
N GLN A 136 -10.09 -0.22 14.30
CA GLN A 136 -10.07 0.28 12.92
C GLN A 136 -11.37 -0.09 12.17
N THR A 137 -11.95 -1.26 12.46
CA THR A 137 -13.25 -1.68 11.93
C THR A 137 -14.38 -0.82 12.52
N ILE A 138 -14.41 -0.59 13.83
CA ILE A 138 -15.40 0.28 14.47
C ILE A 138 -15.34 1.71 13.90
N ARG A 139 -14.15 2.26 13.65
CA ARG A 139 -13.98 3.56 12.98
C ARG A 139 -14.68 3.61 11.63
N GLN A 140 -14.59 2.53 10.85
CA GLN A 140 -15.26 2.47 9.53
C GLN A 140 -16.77 2.17 9.64
N LEU A 141 -17.26 1.59 10.73
CA LEU A 141 -18.68 1.41 11.00
C LEU A 141 -19.36 2.71 11.48
N LEU A 142 -18.62 3.57 12.16
CA LEU A 142 -19.06 4.91 12.56
C LEU A 142 -19.29 5.81 11.34
N PRO A 143 -20.12 6.88 11.48
CA PRO A 143 -20.29 7.88 10.42
C PRO A 143 -18.93 8.41 9.94
N VAL A 144 -18.84 8.78 8.66
CA VAL A 144 -17.60 9.25 8.04
C VAL A 144 -17.04 10.51 8.72
N GLU A 145 -17.89 11.26 9.36
CA GLU A 145 -17.58 12.43 10.17
C GLU A 145 -16.66 12.11 11.35
N PHE A 146 -16.58 10.84 11.76
CA PHE A 146 -15.65 10.38 12.79
C PHE A 146 -14.16 10.57 12.40
N GLU A 147 -13.87 10.76 11.14
CA GLU A 147 -12.51 10.98 10.62
C GLU A 147 -12.06 12.45 10.64
N HIS A 148 -12.90 13.41 11.03
CA HIS A 148 -12.50 14.80 11.19
C HIS A 148 -11.53 15.02 12.37
N ASP A 149 -10.72 16.08 12.27
CA ASP A 149 -9.75 16.48 13.32
C ASP A 149 -10.30 17.58 14.26
N GLN A 150 -11.63 17.81 14.25
CA GLN A 150 -12.27 18.85 15.03
C GLN A 150 -13.58 18.37 15.66
N ILE A 151 -13.99 19.02 16.73
CA ILE A 151 -15.24 18.69 17.40
C ILE A 151 -16.43 19.03 16.52
N LEU A 152 -17.25 18.03 16.24
CA LEU A 152 -18.52 18.14 15.51
C LEU A 152 -19.68 18.00 16.51
N ARG A 153 -20.52 19.03 16.60
CA ARG A 153 -21.68 19.03 17.50
C ARG A 153 -22.94 18.57 16.78
N GLY A 154 -23.83 17.87 17.51
CA GLY A 154 -25.12 17.44 16.98
C GLY A 154 -25.06 16.16 16.13
N PHE A 155 -23.94 15.45 16.15
CA PHE A 155 -23.82 14.13 15.52
C PHE A 155 -24.20 13.01 16.49
N GLU A 156 -24.91 12.01 15.96
CA GLU A 156 -25.16 10.74 16.64
C GLU A 156 -24.06 9.74 16.22
N TRP A 157 -23.27 9.32 17.19
CA TRP A 157 -22.16 8.39 16.94
C TRP A 157 -22.64 6.95 17.10
N LYS A 158 -23.34 6.44 16.07
CA LYS A 158 -23.94 5.10 16.05
C LYS A 158 -23.06 4.09 15.34
N ILE A 159 -22.90 2.93 15.96
CA ILE A 159 -22.24 1.75 15.39
C ILE A 159 -23.35 0.75 15.09
N PRO A 160 -23.56 0.33 13.82
CA PRO A 160 -24.61 -0.63 13.50
C PRO A 160 -24.38 -1.98 14.19
N GLY A 161 -25.47 -2.61 14.60
CA GLY A 161 -25.42 -3.94 15.20
C GLY A 161 -24.85 -4.96 14.21
N VAL A 162 -23.75 -5.61 14.61
CA VAL A 162 -23.04 -6.56 13.73
C VAL A 162 -22.17 -7.50 14.58
N HIS A 163 -22.12 -8.74 14.15
CA HIS A 163 -21.11 -9.70 14.58
C HIS A 163 -20.06 -9.86 13.49
N ILE A 164 -18.78 -9.74 13.82
CA ILE A 164 -17.64 -9.86 12.87
C ILE A 164 -16.61 -10.80 13.48
N LYS A 165 -16.15 -11.77 12.67
CA LYS A 165 -14.93 -12.53 12.95
C LYS A 165 -13.95 -12.30 11.81
N ASP A 166 -12.74 -11.82 12.14
CA ASP A 166 -11.82 -11.32 11.13
C ASP A 166 -10.37 -11.66 11.45
N VAL A 167 -9.66 -12.20 10.47
CA VAL A 167 -8.26 -12.64 10.59
C VAL A 167 -7.52 -12.27 9.33
N PRO A 168 -6.33 -11.64 9.42
CA PRO A 168 -5.55 -11.31 8.24
C PRO A 168 -5.00 -12.55 7.54
N LYS A 169 -4.98 -12.53 6.21
CA LYS A 169 -4.43 -13.59 5.36
C LYS A 169 -2.90 -13.62 5.42
N TYR A 170 -2.25 -12.46 5.35
CA TYR A 170 -0.80 -12.34 5.25
C TYR A 170 -0.20 -11.65 6.46
N LYS A 171 1.01 -12.09 6.84
CA LYS A 171 1.80 -11.53 7.95
C LYS A 171 2.40 -10.18 7.59
N TRP A 172 2.90 -10.01 6.36
CA TRP A 172 3.46 -8.77 5.85
C TRP A 172 2.42 -8.04 5.01
N ARG A 173 2.01 -6.88 5.47
CA ARG A 173 1.06 -5.99 4.81
C ARG A 173 1.72 -4.62 4.70
N GLY A 174 2.55 -4.48 3.67
CA GLY A 174 3.55 -3.43 3.57
C GLY A 174 3.11 -2.21 2.76
N LEU A 175 3.65 -1.06 3.16
CA LEU A 175 3.63 0.15 2.36
C LEU A 175 4.98 0.87 2.51
N HIS A 176 5.58 1.23 1.37
CA HIS A 176 6.90 1.85 1.29
C HIS A 176 6.77 3.36 1.06
N LEU A 177 7.73 4.11 1.56
CA LEU A 177 7.88 5.53 1.28
C LEU A 177 9.35 5.87 1.01
N ASP A 178 9.63 6.35 -0.20
CA ASP A 178 10.92 6.91 -0.58
C ASP A 178 11.07 8.33 0.00
N THR A 179 12.04 8.51 0.88
CA THR A 179 12.46 9.81 1.41
C THR A 179 13.83 10.24 0.89
N GLY A 180 14.52 9.36 0.17
CA GLY A 180 15.81 9.62 -0.47
C GLY A 180 15.70 10.65 -1.59
N ARG A 181 14.75 10.51 -2.52
CA ARG A 181 14.54 11.45 -3.63
C ARG A 181 13.87 12.73 -3.16
N HIS A 182 12.77 12.60 -2.37
CA HIS A 182 12.10 13.76 -1.77
C HIS A 182 11.76 13.53 -0.30
N VAL A 183 12.32 14.38 0.57
CA VAL A 183 12.12 14.30 2.03
C VAL A 183 10.64 14.49 2.40
N SER A 184 10.19 13.75 3.38
CA SER A 184 8.86 13.90 4.00
C SER A 184 9.02 14.44 5.42
N SER A 185 8.14 15.34 5.86
CA SER A 185 8.16 15.80 7.26
C SER A 185 7.70 14.69 8.22
N VAL A 186 8.15 14.74 9.47
CA VAL A 186 7.71 13.84 10.55
C VAL A 186 6.17 13.83 10.64
N SER A 187 5.53 15.00 10.55
CA SER A 187 4.07 15.12 10.58
C SER A 187 3.37 14.44 9.40
N PHE A 188 3.97 14.46 8.20
CA PHE A 188 3.44 13.73 7.05
C PHE A 188 3.56 12.22 7.27
N ILE A 189 4.71 11.74 7.74
CA ILE A 189 4.93 10.31 8.01
C ILE A 189 3.94 9.80 9.06
N LYS A 190 3.67 10.56 10.13
CA LYS A 190 2.63 10.17 11.11
C LYS A 190 1.24 10.04 10.48
N LYS A 191 0.82 11.00 9.63
CA LYS A 191 -0.44 10.88 8.87
C LYS A 191 -0.45 9.69 7.91
N TYR A 192 0.72 9.37 7.33
CA TYR A 192 0.90 8.19 6.48
C TYR A 192 0.67 6.90 7.27
N LEU A 193 1.24 6.81 8.46
CA LEU A 193 1.05 5.69 9.40
C LEU A 193 -0.41 5.58 9.88
N ASP A 194 -1.10 6.71 10.16
CA ASP A 194 -2.53 6.71 10.49
C ASP A 194 -3.39 6.13 9.35
N ASN A 195 -3.05 6.46 8.10
CA ASN A 195 -3.72 5.89 6.92
C ASN A 195 -3.42 4.41 6.75
N MET A 196 -2.19 3.98 7.00
CA MET A 196 -1.82 2.56 7.03
C MET A 196 -2.64 1.81 8.09
N ALA A 197 -2.74 2.34 9.30
CA ALA A 197 -3.51 1.76 10.40
C ALA A 197 -4.99 1.59 10.04
N LEU A 198 -5.63 2.63 9.47
CA LEU A 198 -7.03 2.56 9.02
C LEU A 198 -7.27 1.44 7.99
N HIS A 199 -6.28 1.17 7.14
CA HIS A 199 -6.28 0.11 6.13
C HIS A 199 -5.71 -1.22 6.64
N LYS A 200 -5.46 -1.36 7.95
CA LYS A 200 -4.90 -2.57 8.59
C LYS A 200 -3.57 -3.05 8.01
N LEU A 201 -2.76 -2.13 7.46
CA LEU A 201 -1.37 -2.39 7.08
C LEU A 201 -0.48 -2.35 8.32
N ASN A 202 0.55 -3.22 8.38
CA ASN A 202 1.36 -3.41 9.60
C ASN A 202 2.87 -3.23 9.40
N THR A 203 3.32 -2.95 8.18
CA THR A 203 4.75 -2.81 7.89
C THR A 203 5.01 -1.55 7.08
N PHE A 204 5.72 -0.61 7.67
CA PHE A 204 6.18 0.61 7.01
C PHE A 204 7.63 0.42 6.57
N HIS A 205 7.86 0.32 5.26
CA HIS A 205 9.18 0.26 4.68
C HIS A 205 9.67 1.68 4.40
N TRP A 206 10.69 2.12 5.14
CA TRP A 206 11.19 3.49 5.09
C TRP A 206 12.52 3.54 4.34
N HIS A 207 12.49 4.01 3.09
CA HIS A 207 13.66 4.16 2.24
C HIS A 207 14.41 5.45 2.59
N LEU A 208 15.55 5.30 3.28
CA LEU A 208 16.27 6.38 3.96
C LEU A 208 17.51 6.86 3.22
N THR A 209 18.04 6.09 2.28
CA THR A 209 19.30 6.43 1.61
C THR A 209 19.21 6.19 0.13
N GLU A 210 19.85 7.09 -0.66
CA GLU A 210 19.75 7.09 -2.11
C GLU A 210 20.88 7.94 -2.72
N ASP A 211 21.12 7.83 -4.02
CA ASP A 211 22.10 8.64 -4.75
C ASP A 211 21.85 10.16 -4.62
N GLN A 212 20.58 10.56 -4.48
CA GLN A 212 20.16 11.95 -4.36
C GLN A 212 20.19 12.46 -2.92
N GLY A 213 20.33 11.58 -1.94
CA GLY A 213 20.45 12.04 -0.57
C GLY A 213 20.38 10.96 0.50
N TRP A 214 21.20 11.14 1.52
CA TRP A 214 21.21 10.37 2.76
C TRP A 214 20.30 11.03 3.80
N ARG A 215 19.36 10.29 4.41
CA ARG A 215 18.27 10.89 5.20
C ARG A 215 18.29 10.55 6.70
N LEU A 216 19.22 9.77 7.19
CA LEU A 216 19.29 9.42 8.61
C LEU A 216 20.58 9.95 9.23
N GLU A 217 20.47 10.63 10.37
CA GLU A 217 21.65 11.02 11.15
C GLU A 217 22.39 9.77 11.67
N ILE A 218 23.69 9.71 11.37
CA ILE A 218 24.64 8.74 11.93
C ILE A 218 25.70 9.53 12.70
N LYS A 219 25.66 9.44 14.03
CA LYS A 219 26.48 10.29 14.90
C LYS A 219 27.99 10.07 14.69
N LYS A 220 28.37 8.84 14.38
CA LYS A 220 29.75 8.51 14.06
C LYS A 220 30.22 9.11 12.73
N TYR A 221 29.31 9.37 11.80
CA TYR A 221 29.61 9.84 10.44
C TYR A 221 28.82 11.10 10.06
N PRO A 222 29.10 12.27 10.70
CA PRO A 222 28.27 13.47 10.55
C PRO A 222 28.21 14.02 9.12
N ARG A 223 29.25 13.80 8.30
CA ARG A 223 29.25 14.25 6.90
C ARG A 223 28.17 13.59 6.03
N LEU A 224 27.59 12.45 6.46
CA LEU A 224 26.45 11.86 5.78
C LEU A 224 25.26 12.81 5.73
N THR A 225 25.04 13.59 6.79
CA THR A 225 23.96 14.59 6.84
C THR A 225 24.44 16.00 6.49
N GLU A 226 25.69 16.36 6.71
CA GLU A 226 26.24 17.66 6.34
C GLU A 226 26.41 17.82 4.81
N VAL A 227 26.87 16.75 4.14
CA VAL A 227 27.16 16.69 2.70
C VAL A 227 26.16 15.81 1.96
N GLY A 228 26.03 14.54 2.39
CA GLY A 228 25.22 13.53 1.70
C GLY A 228 23.71 13.84 1.67
N ALA A 229 23.20 14.64 2.62
CA ALA A 229 21.78 14.95 2.68
C ALA A 229 21.32 16.03 1.71
N PHE A 230 22.21 16.70 0.98
CA PHE A 230 21.88 17.87 0.18
C PHE A 230 22.42 17.80 -1.25
N ARG A 231 21.56 17.97 -2.24
CA ARG A 231 21.93 18.13 -3.65
C ARG A 231 21.82 19.59 -4.09
N ASP A 232 22.61 19.99 -5.09
CA ASP A 232 22.72 21.39 -5.53
C ASP A 232 21.47 21.88 -6.29
N SER A 233 20.71 20.94 -6.88
CA SER A 233 19.59 21.25 -7.77
C SER A 233 18.71 19.99 -7.94
N THR A 234 17.50 20.13 -8.50
CA THR A 234 16.63 18.99 -8.82
C THR A 234 16.18 19.08 -10.27
N LEU A 235 16.15 17.92 -10.96
CA LEU A 235 15.64 17.78 -12.31
C LEU A 235 14.17 18.27 -12.40
N LEU A 236 13.87 19.08 -13.42
CA LEU A 236 12.52 19.52 -13.76
C LEU A 236 11.97 18.76 -14.97
N GLY A 237 10.74 18.28 -14.86
CA GLY A 237 10.10 17.54 -15.93
C GLY A 237 10.58 16.09 -16.00
N ARG A 238 10.44 15.44 -17.17
CA ARG A 238 10.81 14.03 -17.36
C ARG A 238 12.32 13.84 -17.37
N TYR A 239 12.75 12.65 -17.04
CA TYR A 239 14.13 12.20 -17.23
C TYR A 239 14.61 12.52 -18.67
N GLY A 240 15.82 13.04 -18.79
CA GLY A 240 16.39 13.49 -20.07
C GLY A 240 15.99 14.92 -20.49
N SER A 241 15.16 15.66 -19.71
CA SER A 241 14.82 17.05 -20.01
C SER A 241 16.02 17.99 -19.93
N ASN A 242 17.05 17.64 -19.15
CA ASN A 242 18.24 18.44 -18.83
C ASN A 242 17.93 19.84 -18.30
N LYS A 243 16.76 20.01 -17.67
CA LYS A 243 16.33 21.25 -17.00
C LYS A 243 16.38 21.05 -15.50
N TYR A 244 16.92 22.04 -14.78
CA TYR A 244 17.10 21.97 -13.33
C TYR A 244 16.56 23.24 -12.67
N ASP A 245 16.12 23.12 -11.42
CA ASP A 245 15.54 24.24 -10.67
C ASP A 245 16.60 25.20 -10.09
N GLY A 246 17.87 24.80 -10.07
CA GLY A 246 18.98 25.58 -9.51
C GLY A 246 18.87 25.84 -8.00
N LYS A 247 18.07 25.06 -7.30
CA LYS A 247 17.83 25.23 -5.86
C LYS A 247 18.45 24.08 -5.06
N ARG A 248 19.25 24.43 -4.05
CA ARG A 248 19.73 23.42 -3.10
C ARG A 248 18.53 22.75 -2.41
N TYR A 249 18.48 21.43 -2.49
CA TYR A 249 17.42 20.61 -1.90
C TYR A 249 18.00 19.55 -0.99
N GLY A 250 17.31 19.26 0.11
CA GLY A 250 17.68 18.18 1.03
C GLY A 250 17.03 18.30 2.39
N GLY A 251 17.55 17.53 3.31
CA GLY A 251 17.10 17.37 4.68
C GLY A 251 17.40 15.96 5.16
N PHE A 252 17.28 15.74 6.46
CA PHE A 252 17.48 14.44 7.08
C PHE A 252 16.65 14.37 8.36
N TYR A 253 16.54 13.18 8.92
CA TYR A 253 15.92 12.93 10.22
C TYR A 253 17.04 12.78 11.27
N THR A 254 16.92 13.49 12.38
CA THR A 254 17.74 13.19 13.55
C THR A 254 17.38 11.81 14.10
N GLN A 255 18.25 11.23 14.88
CA GLN A 255 17.94 9.94 15.53
C GLN A 255 16.72 10.05 16.45
N GLU A 256 16.54 11.21 17.09
CA GLU A 256 15.41 11.50 17.96
C GLU A 256 14.09 11.53 17.14
N GLU A 257 14.07 12.20 15.97
CA GLU A 257 12.92 12.21 15.06
C GLU A 257 12.61 10.81 14.50
N ALA A 258 13.65 10.03 14.19
CA ALA A 258 13.46 8.65 13.73
C ALA A 258 12.86 7.77 14.84
N ARG A 259 13.34 7.89 16.08
CA ARG A 259 12.76 7.19 17.25
C ARG A 259 11.33 7.63 17.53
N GLU A 260 11.01 8.92 17.37
CA GLU A 260 9.66 9.44 17.51
C GLU A 260 8.70 8.78 16.50
N ILE A 261 9.12 8.60 15.24
CA ILE A 261 8.33 7.91 14.21
C ILE A 261 8.17 6.42 14.55
N VAL A 262 9.24 5.75 14.97
CA VAL A 262 9.21 4.33 15.37
C VAL A 262 8.25 4.11 16.54
N GLU A 263 8.31 4.96 17.55
CA GLU A 263 7.43 4.86 18.72
C GLU A 263 5.96 5.15 18.35
N TYR A 264 5.72 6.14 17.47
CA TYR A 264 4.38 6.42 16.95
C TYR A 264 3.82 5.23 16.18
N ALA A 265 4.61 4.63 15.29
CA ALA A 265 4.24 3.43 14.54
C ALA A 265 3.96 2.24 15.48
N ARG A 266 4.78 2.06 16.54
CA ARG A 266 4.58 1.04 17.56
C ARG A 266 3.21 1.18 18.24
N GLY A 267 2.77 2.41 18.51
CA GLY A 267 1.44 2.72 19.05
C GLY A 267 0.31 2.31 18.11
N LEU A 268 0.58 2.23 16.81
CA LEU A 268 -0.36 1.80 15.76
C LEU A 268 -0.18 0.33 15.34
N PHE A 269 0.62 -0.45 16.05
CA PHE A 269 0.98 -1.84 15.68
C PHE A 269 1.59 -1.96 14.28
N ILE A 270 2.38 -0.95 13.87
CA ILE A 270 3.11 -0.92 12.62
C ILE A 270 4.61 -1.08 12.91
N THR A 271 5.25 -2.05 12.27
CA THR A 271 6.69 -2.22 12.29
C THR A 271 7.33 -1.32 11.24
N VAL A 272 8.37 -0.56 11.64
CA VAL A 272 9.16 0.25 10.72
C VAL A 272 10.38 -0.54 10.29
N VAL A 273 10.48 -0.86 9.00
CA VAL A 273 11.64 -1.52 8.38
C VAL A 273 12.47 -0.45 7.68
N PRO A 274 13.67 -0.10 8.19
CA PRO A 274 14.54 0.87 7.54
C PRO A 274 15.24 0.25 6.35
N GLU A 275 15.48 1.04 5.30
CA GLU A 275 16.32 0.66 4.18
C GLU A 275 17.58 1.53 4.12
N ILE A 276 18.72 0.85 4.07
CA ILE A 276 20.06 1.43 3.85
C ILE A 276 20.64 0.76 2.62
N GLU A 277 20.70 1.50 1.54
CA GLU A 277 21.13 1.01 0.23
C GLU A 277 22.60 0.62 0.18
N MET A 278 22.86 -0.56 -0.35
CA MET A 278 24.20 -1.10 -0.63
C MET A 278 24.14 -2.33 -1.56
N PRO A 279 25.12 -2.54 -2.45
CA PRO A 279 26.28 -1.67 -2.71
C PRO A 279 25.97 -0.54 -3.70
N GLY A 280 24.82 -0.59 -4.41
CA GLY A 280 24.33 0.46 -5.32
C GLY A 280 23.71 1.64 -4.57
N HIS A 281 23.20 2.64 -5.31
CA HIS A 281 22.53 3.83 -4.79
C HIS A 281 23.29 4.56 -3.67
N ALA A 282 24.64 4.54 -3.78
CA ALA A 282 25.57 4.96 -2.72
C ALA A 282 26.21 6.33 -2.97
N THR A 283 25.87 7.03 -4.06
CA THR A 283 26.57 8.27 -4.46
C THR A 283 26.54 9.34 -3.37
N ALA A 284 25.42 9.48 -2.62
CA ALA A 284 25.35 10.47 -1.54
C ALA A 284 26.31 10.13 -0.36
N ALA A 285 26.46 8.84 -0.02
CA ALA A 285 27.41 8.40 0.99
C ALA A 285 28.87 8.59 0.50
N ILE A 286 29.14 8.25 -0.76
CA ILE A 286 30.47 8.45 -1.38
C ILE A 286 30.80 9.95 -1.52
N ALA A 287 29.82 10.81 -1.76
CA ALA A 287 30.00 12.26 -1.74
C ALA A 287 30.46 12.78 -0.36
N ALA A 288 29.93 12.17 0.70
CA ALA A 288 30.35 12.48 2.07
C ALA A 288 31.72 11.90 2.40
N TYR A 289 32.02 10.68 1.97
CA TYR A 289 33.22 9.91 2.27
C TYR A 289 33.76 9.26 0.98
N PRO A 290 34.58 9.98 0.18
CA PRO A 290 35.05 9.50 -1.13
C PRO A 290 35.82 8.18 -1.12
N GLU A 291 36.43 7.84 0.01
CA GLU A 291 37.15 6.57 0.23
C GLU A 291 36.24 5.33 0.18
N LEU A 292 34.93 5.49 0.30
CA LEU A 292 33.95 4.40 0.19
C LEU A 292 33.72 3.98 -1.27
N GLY A 293 34.06 4.85 -2.23
CA GLY A 293 33.90 4.57 -3.65
C GLY A 293 35.10 3.85 -4.28
N ASN A 294 35.01 3.54 -5.55
CA ASN A 294 36.01 2.79 -6.29
C ASN A 294 37.05 3.68 -6.99
N THR A 295 36.76 4.97 -7.20
CA THR A 295 37.54 5.86 -8.07
C THR A 295 38.34 6.91 -7.32
N ASN A 296 38.14 7.11 -6.03
CA ASN A 296 38.66 8.23 -5.23
C ASN A 296 38.33 9.63 -5.81
N ARG A 297 37.40 9.71 -6.76
CA ARG A 297 36.93 10.95 -7.37
C ARG A 297 35.93 11.63 -6.42
N ALA A 298 36.07 12.92 -6.24
CA ALA A 298 35.04 13.69 -5.55
C ALA A 298 33.76 13.68 -6.40
N VAL A 299 32.67 13.21 -5.80
CA VAL A 299 31.32 13.21 -6.38
C VAL A 299 30.40 14.12 -5.53
N LYS A 300 29.23 14.40 -6.03
CA LYS A 300 28.16 15.12 -5.31
C LYS A 300 26.89 14.28 -5.30
N PRO A 301 26.01 14.47 -4.31
CA PRO A 301 24.67 13.88 -4.39
C PRO A 301 24.01 14.25 -5.70
N VAL A 302 23.34 13.27 -6.33
CA VAL A 302 22.84 13.36 -7.70
C VAL A 302 21.65 14.31 -7.80
N THR A 303 21.55 15.03 -8.91
CA THR A 303 20.49 16.04 -9.13
C THR A 303 19.40 15.55 -10.08
N THR A 304 19.55 14.34 -10.63
CA THR A 304 18.64 13.69 -11.57
C THR A 304 18.24 12.31 -11.08
N TRP A 305 17.45 11.59 -11.87
CA TRP A 305 16.96 10.25 -11.57
C TRP A 305 17.70 9.21 -12.41
N GLY A 306 17.76 7.96 -11.95
CA GLY A 306 18.35 6.84 -12.68
C GLY A 306 19.32 6.03 -11.86
N VAL A 307 20.05 5.11 -12.51
CA VAL A 307 21.07 4.24 -11.94
C VAL A 307 22.44 4.86 -12.18
N PHE A 308 23.26 4.96 -11.13
CA PHE A 308 24.54 5.67 -11.19
C PHE A 308 25.72 4.72 -10.90
N PRO A 309 26.90 4.99 -11.51
CA PRO A 309 28.03 4.07 -11.44
C PRO A 309 28.78 4.08 -10.10
N ASP A 310 28.55 5.07 -9.25
CA ASP A 310 29.28 5.23 -8.00
C ASP A 310 28.68 4.34 -6.90
N ILE A 311 29.22 3.10 -6.81
CA ILE A 311 28.82 2.08 -5.85
C ILE A 311 29.91 1.91 -4.77
N PHE A 312 29.57 1.33 -3.61
CA PHE A 312 30.54 1.01 -2.57
C PHE A 312 31.65 0.08 -3.08
N ASN A 313 32.88 0.30 -2.61
CA ASN A 313 33.96 -0.63 -2.80
C ASN A 313 33.88 -1.80 -1.81
N VAL A 314 34.78 -2.78 -1.94
CA VAL A 314 34.81 -4.01 -1.15
C VAL A 314 35.99 -4.05 -0.14
N GLU A 315 36.49 -2.88 0.27
CA GLU A 315 37.57 -2.77 1.26
C GLU A 315 37.03 -3.01 2.67
N GLU A 316 37.88 -3.50 3.57
CA GLU A 316 37.49 -3.72 4.97
C GLU A 316 37.05 -2.43 5.67
N SER A 317 37.62 -1.29 5.31
CA SER A 317 37.21 0.03 5.83
C SER A 317 35.77 0.37 5.46
N THR A 318 35.31 -0.05 4.27
CA THR A 318 33.92 0.14 3.82
C THR A 318 32.96 -0.79 4.57
N PHE A 319 33.34 -2.04 4.81
CA PHE A 319 32.55 -2.92 5.66
C PHE A 319 32.47 -2.40 7.09
N ASN A 320 33.57 -1.95 7.68
CA ASN A 320 33.58 -1.34 9.01
C ASN A 320 32.67 -0.09 9.07
N PHE A 321 32.68 0.75 8.03
CA PHE A 321 31.78 1.89 7.93
C PHE A 321 30.32 1.45 7.92
N LEU A 322 29.96 0.47 7.09
CA LEU A 322 28.60 -0.03 6.99
C LEU A 322 28.13 -0.73 8.28
N GLU A 323 29.00 -1.49 8.93
CA GLU A 323 28.72 -2.12 10.22
C GLU A 323 28.48 -1.08 11.32
N ASP A 324 29.25 0.01 11.35
CA ASP A 324 29.02 1.14 12.25
C ASP A 324 27.69 1.84 11.99
N VAL A 325 27.37 2.11 10.71
CA VAL A 325 26.06 2.67 10.30
C VAL A 325 24.92 1.77 10.75
N LEU A 326 25.01 0.48 10.43
CA LEU A 326 23.99 -0.52 10.78
C LEU A 326 23.87 -0.68 12.30
N SER A 327 24.95 -0.51 13.07
CA SER A 327 24.89 -0.51 14.53
C SER A 327 24.00 0.60 15.08
N GLU A 328 24.10 1.83 14.55
CA GLU A 328 23.22 2.93 14.94
C GLU A 328 21.78 2.73 14.42
N VAL A 329 21.62 2.14 13.24
CA VAL A 329 20.30 1.81 12.67
C VAL A 329 19.56 0.81 13.54
N ILE A 330 20.16 -0.30 13.94
CA ILE A 330 19.48 -1.32 14.77
C ILE A 330 19.19 -0.83 16.19
N ASP A 331 19.87 0.18 16.68
CA ASP A 331 19.58 0.84 17.95
C ASP A 331 18.32 1.73 17.87
N ILE A 332 18.02 2.27 16.68
CA ILE A 332 16.83 3.09 16.43
C ILE A 332 15.62 2.22 16.07
N PHE A 333 15.83 1.20 15.22
CA PHE A 333 14.76 0.40 14.62
C PHE A 333 14.73 -1.02 15.22
N PRO A 334 13.69 -1.36 16.00
CA PRO A 334 13.57 -2.69 16.63
C PRO A 334 13.08 -3.77 15.67
N SER A 335 12.93 -3.49 14.40
CA SER A 335 12.49 -4.42 13.37
C SER A 335 13.36 -5.68 13.31
N GLU A 336 12.76 -6.84 13.12
CA GLU A 336 13.47 -8.08 12.83
C GLU A 336 14.27 -7.96 11.53
N TYR A 337 13.70 -7.28 10.53
CA TYR A 337 14.31 -7.08 9.22
C TYR A 337 14.97 -5.71 9.09
N ILE A 338 16.16 -5.70 8.47
CA ILE A 338 16.81 -4.50 7.95
C ILE A 338 16.89 -4.67 6.43
N HIS A 339 16.31 -3.72 5.69
CA HIS A 339 16.38 -3.74 4.23
C HIS A 339 17.71 -3.14 3.78
N ILE A 340 18.43 -3.86 2.94
CA ILE A 340 19.78 -3.49 2.51
C ILE A 340 19.84 -3.02 1.04
N GLY A 341 18.68 -2.86 0.39
CA GLY A 341 18.61 -2.59 -1.04
C GLY A 341 19.10 -3.78 -1.86
N GLY A 342 20.25 -3.65 -2.50
CA GLY A 342 20.90 -4.70 -3.28
C GLY A 342 20.59 -4.67 -4.75
N ASP A 343 19.71 -3.75 -5.18
CA ASP A 343 19.28 -3.57 -6.55
C ASP A 343 20.25 -2.70 -7.38
N GLU A 344 20.08 -2.80 -8.67
CA GLU A 344 20.60 -1.89 -9.69
C GLU A 344 22.09 -1.49 -9.54
N ALA A 345 22.93 -2.29 -8.88
CA ALA A 345 24.34 -1.99 -8.66
C ALA A 345 25.15 -2.22 -9.95
N PRO A 346 25.65 -1.16 -10.66
CA PRO A 346 26.48 -1.31 -11.86
C PRO A 346 27.85 -1.89 -11.52
N LYS A 347 28.30 -2.87 -12.30
CA LYS A 347 29.55 -3.59 -12.04
C LYS A 347 30.81 -2.96 -12.68
N ASP A 348 30.63 -1.90 -13.49
CA ASP A 348 31.72 -1.34 -14.30
C ASP A 348 32.89 -0.83 -13.47
N GLN A 349 32.63 -0.14 -12.34
CA GLN A 349 33.70 0.35 -11.46
C GLN A 349 34.42 -0.81 -10.77
N TRP A 350 33.75 -1.89 -10.42
CA TRP A 350 34.40 -3.08 -9.87
C TRP A 350 35.25 -3.78 -10.93
N LYS A 351 34.75 -3.95 -12.17
CA LYS A 351 35.47 -4.55 -13.30
C LYS A 351 36.76 -3.79 -13.62
N ASN A 352 36.71 -2.46 -13.54
CA ASN A 352 37.83 -1.60 -13.91
C ASN A 352 38.80 -1.31 -12.74
N SER A 353 38.49 -1.74 -11.52
CA SER A 353 39.32 -1.51 -10.34
C SER A 353 40.30 -2.66 -10.12
N ARG A 354 41.62 -2.39 -10.30
CA ARG A 354 42.68 -3.38 -10.03
C ARG A 354 42.61 -3.94 -8.60
N ARG A 355 42.23 -3.11 -7.62
CA ARG A 355 42.11 -3.54 -6.22
C ARG A 355 40.97 -4.52 -6.04
N VAL A 356 39.81 -4.23 -6.66
CA VAL A 356 38.64 -5.11 -6.61
C VAL A 356 38.92 -6.42 -7.29
N GLN A 357 39.54 -6.41 -8.47
CA GLN A 357 39.91 -7.63 -9.20
C GLN A 357 40.90 -8.49 -8.39
N ALA A 358 41.91 -7.88 -7.78
CA ALA A 358 42.84 -8.62 -6.91
C ALA A 358 42.12 -9.20 -5.66
N LYS A 359 41.13 -8.50 -5.11
CA LYS A 359 40.30 -9.04 -4.00
C LYS A 359 39.49 -10.24 -4.48
N MET A 360 38.86 -10.16 -5.65
CA MET A 360 38.11 -11.27 -6.24
C MET A 360 39.01 -12.50 -6.45
N ASP A 361 40.20 -12.31 -7.03
CA ASP A 361 41.17 -13.38 -7.22
C ASP A 361 41.56 -14.04 -5.87
N SER A 362 41.80 -13.23 -4.85
CA SER A 362 42.16 -13.74 -3.51
C SER A 362 41.04 -14.53 -2.84
N LEU A 363 39.78 -14.22 -3.17
CA LEU A 363 38.58 -14.89 -2.66
C LEU A 363 38.12 -16.05 -3.56
N GLY A 364 38.74 -16.24 -4.74
CA GLY A 364 38.38 -17.27 -5.71
C GLY A 364 37.02 -17.03 -6.37
N LEU A 365 36.57 -15.76 -6.47
CA LEU A 365 35.31 -15.37 -7.08
C LEU A 365 35.46 -15.25 -8.59
N LYS A 366 34.42 -15.70 -9.35
CA LYS A 366 34.49 -15.78 -10.80
C LYS A 366 34.10 -14.49 -11.51
N ASP A 367 33.17 -13.76 -10.94
CA ASP A 367 32.63 -12.53 -11.51
C ASP A 367 32.09 -11.57 -10.45
N GLU A 368 31.64 -10.40 -10.85
CA GLU A 368 31.17 -9.35 -9.98
C GLU A 368 29.77 -9.63 -9.38
N HIS A 369 29.03 -10.62 -9.87
CA HIS A 369 27.79 -11.09 -9.24
C HIS A 369 28.13 -11.92 -8.00
N GLU A 370 29.15 -12.82 -8.10
CA GLU A 370 29.67 -13.53 -6.93
C GLU A 370 30.29 -12.55 -5.93
N LEU A 371 30.90 -11.45 -6.38
CA LEU A 371 31.41 -10.39 -5.52
C LEU A 371 30.28 -9.66 -4.78
N GLN A 372 29.18 -9.35 -5.45
CA GLN A 372 28.01 -8.77 -4.79
C GLN A 372 27.42 -9.75 -3.76
N SER A 373 27.34 -11.03 -4.09
CA SER A 373 26.92 -12.07 -3.15
C SER A 373 27.85 -12.12 -1.93
N TYR A 374 29.17 -12.03 -2.11
CA TYR A 374 30.14 -11.93 -1.01
C TYR A 374 29.87 -10.69 -0.14
N PHE A 375 29.65 -9.53 -0.77
CA PHE A 375 29.33 -8.29 -0.08
C PHE A 375 28.08 -8.45 0.82
N ILE A 376 27.01 -8.96 0.25
CA ILE A 376 25.74 -9.18 0.95
C ILE A 376 25.89 -10.18 2.10
N LYS A 377 26.62 -11.29 1.89
CA LYS A 377 26.88 -12.30 2.93
C LYS A 377 27.68 -11.73 4.11
N ARG A 378 28.61 -10.79 3.87
CA ARG A 378 29.34 -10.10 4.94
C ARG A 378 28.40 -9.27 5.81
N ILE A 379 27.49 -8.51 5.17
CA ILE A 379 26.49 -7.69 5.86
C ILE A 379 25.46 -8.56 6.57
N GLU A 380 25.00 -9.64 5.92
CA GLU A 380 24.11 -10.61 6.57
C GLU A 380 24.73 -11.21 7.83
N SER A 381 25.98 -11.67 7.76
CA SER A 381 26.66 -12.25 8.91
C SER A 381 26.69 -11.27 10.09
N TYR A 382 27.04 -10.00 9.80
CA TYR A 382 27.06 -8.96 10.83
C TYR A 382 25.68 -8.74 11.47
N LEU A 383 24.62 -8.63 10.65
CA LEU A 383 23.26 -8.40 11.15
C LEU A 383 22.70 -9.62 11.90
N ASN A 384 22.99 -10.84 11.42
CA ASN A 384 22.62 -12.07 12.11
C ASN A 384 23.26 -12.17 13.51
N ASP A 385 24.53 -11.78 13.65
CA ASP A 385 25.23 -11.73 14.95
C ASP A 385 24.58 -10.72 15.92
N LYS A 386 23.86 -9.73 15.38
CA LYS A 386 23.05 -8.76 16.15
C LYS A 386 21.58 -9.19 16.32
N GLY A 387 21.22 -10.41 15.90
CA GLY A 387 19.84 -10.94 15.99
C GLY A 387 18.86 -10.28 15.00
N ARG A 388 19.36 -9.80 13.86
CA ARG A 388 18.56 -9.22 12.78
C ARG A 388 18.68 -10.07 11.53
N GLN A 389 17.66 -10.00 10.65
CA GLN A 389 17.68 -10.61 9.32
C GLN A 389 17.78 -9.52 8.25
N ILE A 390 18.46 -9.83 7.15
CA ILE A 390 18.42 -8.97 5.99
C ILE A 390 17.18 -9.27 5.15
N ILE A 391 16.66 -8.23 4.51
CA ILE A 391 15.78 -8.32 3.36
C ILE A 391 16.36 -7.43 2.26
N GLY A 392 16.27 -7.83 1.01
CA GLY A 392 16.73 -7.01 -0.12
C GLY A 392 15.89 -7.25 -1.35
N TRP A 393 16.05 -6.36 -2.32
CA TRP A 393 15.43 -6.50 -3.64
C TRP A 393 15.90 -7.78 -4.33
N ASP A 394 15.14 -8.29 -5.29
CA ASP A 394 15.37 -9.64 -5.83
C ASP A 394 16.68 -9.83 -6.61
N GLU A 395 17.47 -8.76 -6.85
CA GLU A 395 18.85 -8.84 -7.34
C GLU A 395 19.82 -9.52 -6.38
N ILE A 396 19.49 -9.59 -5.08
CA ILE A 396 20.33 -10.34 -4.12
C ILE A 396 20.37 -11.85 -4.39
N LEU A 397 19.50 -12.35 -5.26
CA LEU A 397 19.57 -13.74 -5.77
C LEU A 397 20.77 -13.98 -6.68
N GLU A 398 21.29 -12.91 -7.32
CA GLU A 398 22.37 -13.01 -8.29
C GLU A 398 23.70 -13.36 -7.60
N GLY A 399 24.47 -14.27 -8.19
CA GLY A 399 25.73 -14.74 -7.58
C GLY A 399 25.58 -15.62 -6.33
N GLY A 400 24.35 -15.92 -5.90
CA GLY A 400 24.03 -16.82 -4.78
C GLY A 400 23.52 -16.10 -3.54
N LEU A 401 22.29 -16.44 -3.16
CA LEU A 401 21.60 -15.85 -2.02
C LEU A 401 22.30 -16.15 -0.68
N ALA A 402 22.29 -15.18 0.20
CA ALA A 402 22.77 -15.34 1.58
C ALA A 402 21.80 -16.24 2.37
N PRO A 403 22.29 -17.10 3.31
CA PRO A 403 21.53 -18.22 3.86
C PRO A 403 20.20 -17.88 4.54
N ASN A 404 20.13 -16.74 5.23
CA ASN A 404 18.94 -16.33 5.99
C ASN A 404 18.25 -15.08 5.38
N ALA A 405 18.65 -14.66 4.18
CA ALA A 405 18.10 -13.47 3.54
C ALA A 405 16.64 -13.70 3.14
N ALA A 406 15.78 -12.71 3.42
CA ALA A 406 14.48 -12.59 2.81
C ALA A 406 14.58 -11.81 1.49
N VAL A 407 13.67 -12.07 0.55
CA VAL A 407 13.69 -11.46 -0.78
C VAL A 407 12.43 -10.63 -1.01
N MET A 408 12.62 -9.37 -1.44
CA MET A 408 11.53 -8.52 -1.92
C MET A 408 11.52 -8.54 -3.46
N SER A 409 10.50 -9.19 -4.03
CA SER A 409 10.40 -9.41 -5.48
C SER A 409 9.70 -8.25 -6.18
N TRP A 410 10.45 -7.40 -6.91
CA TRP A 410 9.92 -6.19 -7.54
C TRP A 410 9.92 -6.23 -9.08
N ARG A 411 10.90 -6.91 -9.71
CA ARG A 411 11.01 -7.02 -11.17
C ARG A 411 9.91 -7.89 -11.81
N GLY A 412 9.13 -8.58 -10.98
CA GLY A 412 8.06 -9.50 -11.33
C GLY A 412 7.80 -10.46 -10.18
N GLU A 413 7.26 -11.64 -10.48
CA GLU A 413 7.04 -12.70 -9.49
C GLU A 413 8.16 -13.75 -9.49
N GLU A 414 8.99 -13.78 -10.53
CA GLU A 414 9.98 -14.82 -10.78
C GLU A 414 11.02 -14.90 -9.67
N GLY A 415 11.52 -13.76 -9.20
CA GLY A 415 12.47 -13.68 -8.07
C GLY A 415 11.88 -14.26 -6.79
N GLY A 416 10.65 -13.87 -6.47
CA GLY A 416 9.93 -14.40 -5.30
C GLY A 416 9.64 -15.90 -5.41
N ILE A 417 9.25 -16.37 -6.59
CA ILE A 417 9.03 -17.81 -6.84
C ILE A 417 10.34 -18.59 -6.65
N ALA A 418 11.46 -18.09 -7.17
CA ALA A 418 12.77 -18.73 -7.03
C ALA A 418 13.21 -18.79 -5.55
N ALA A 419 13.06 -17.69 -4.82
CA ALA A 419 13.38 -17.60 -3.39
C ALA A 419 12.51 -18.56 -2.55
N ALA A 420 11.19 -18.57 -2.74
CA ALA A 420 10.27 -19.47 -2.02
C ALA A 420 10.59 -20.95 -2.28
N LYS A 421 10.90 -21.33 -3.51
CA LYS A 421 11.34 -22.69 -3.87
C LYS A 421 12.66 -23.08 -3.22
N SER A 422 13.51 -22.11 -2.94
CA SER A 422 14.80 -22.31 -2.26
C SER A 422 14.68 -22.25 -0.72
N GLY A 423 13.45 -22.03 -0.18
CA GLY A 423 13.19 -22.02 1.25
C GLY A 423 13.45 -20.68 1.94
N HIS A 424 13.46 -19.58 1.19
CA HIS A 424 13.63 -18.22 1.69
C HIS A 424 12.30 -17.48 1.79
N GLN A 425 12.16 -16.65 2.82
CA GLN A 425 10.99 -15.80 3.00
C GLN A 425 10.91 -14.73 1.90
N VAL A 426 9.69 -14.41 1.49
CA VAL A 426 9.43 -13.54 0.35
C VAL A 426 8.36 -12.50 0.68
N VAL A 427 8.62 -11.27 0.29
CA VAL A 427 7.62 -10.21 0.18
C VAL A 427 7.42 -9.89 -1.30
N MET A 428 6.18 -10.02 -1.77
CA MET A 428 5.85 -9.73 -3.16
C MET A 428 5.59 -8.24 -3.36
N SER A 429 6.31 -7.63 -4.30
CA SER A 429 6.19 -6.19 -4.60
C SER A 429 6.31 -5.89 -6.10
N PRO A 430 5.69 -6.72 -7.01
CA PRO A 430 5.93 -6.58 -8.44
C PRO A 430 5.51 -5.22 -8.99
N ASN A 431 6.40 -4.59 -9.75
CA ASN A 431 6.19 -3.26 -10.34
C ASN A 431 4.93 -3.19 -11.23
N SER A 432 4.56 -4.31 -11.83
CA SER A 432 3.36 -4.42 -12.66
C SER A 432 2.04 -4.21 -11.90
N HIS A 433 2.00 -4.37 -10.55
CA HIS A 433 0.79 -4.33 -9.74
C HIS A 433 0.90 -3.45 -8.48
N LEU A 434 2.11 -3.16 -7.98
CA LEU A 434 2.30 -2.59 -6.65
C LEU A 434 3.22 -1.34 -6.63
N TYR A 435 3.59 -0.77 -7.79
CA TYR A 435 4.33 0.50 -7.87
C TYR A 435 3.36 1.67 -7.98
N PHE A 436 3.13 2.33 -6.85
CA PHE A 436 2.14 3.40 -6.74
C PHE A 436 2.63 4.76 -7.23
N ASP A 437 3.82 4.84 -7.77
CA ASP A 437 4.36 5.97 -8.54
C ASP A 437 4.00 5.91 -10.04
N HIS A 438 3.42 4.80 -10.52
CA HIS A 438 2.83 4.69 -11.85
C HIS A 438 1.50 5.46 -11.95
N ALA A 439 1.17 5.99 -13.14
CA ALA A 439 -0.07 6.72 -13.37
C ALA A 439 -1.31 5.85 -13.12
N GLN A 440 -2.35 6.45 -12.52
CA GLN A 440 -3.62 5.76 -12.23
C GLN A 440 -4.63 5.83 -13.37
N GLY A 441 -4.43 6.76 -14.30
CA GLY A 441 -5.26 7.00 -15.47
C GLY A 441 -4.40 7.19 -16.72
N ASP A 442 -5.00 7.80 -17.74
CA ASP A 442 -4.31 8.15 -18.98
C ASP A 442 -3.10 9.05 -18.71
N VAL A 443 -1.91 8.56 -19.02
CA VAL A 443 -0.61 9.22 -18.72
C VAL A 443 -0.54 10.65 -19.27
N GLU A 444 -1.18 10.93 -20.40
CA GLU A 444 -1.21 12.27 -21.01
C GLU A 444 -2.08 13.27 -20.22
N GLN A 445 -2.97 12.77 -19.38
CA GLN A 445 -3.92 13.57 -18.59
C GLN A 445 -3.66 13.49 -17.08
N GLU A 446 -2.73 12.65 -16.65
CA GLU A 446 -2.33 12.52 -15.27
C GLU A 446 -1.20 13.49 -14.89
N PRO A 447 -1.01 13.82 -13.61
CA PRO A 447 0.19 14.48 -13.13
C PRO A 447 1.45 13.76 -13.60
N LEU A 448 2.56 14.51 -13.71
CA LEU A 448 3.85 13.92 -14.07
C LEU A 448 4.19 12.77 -13.13
N SER A 449 4.50 11.63 -13.72
CA SER A 449 4.89 10.39 -13.04
C SER A 449 6.06 9.73 -13.77
N ILE A 450 6.67 8.71 -13.18
CA ILE A 450 7.79 7.98 -13.79
C ILE A 450 7.40 7.33 -15.13
N GLY A 451 6.13 7.03 -15.30
CA GLY A 451 5.56 6.30 -16.42
C GLY A 451 4.68 5.17 -15.92
N GLY A 452 4.47 4.15 -16.77
CA GLY A 452 3.62 3.01 -16.44
C GLY A 452 2.14 3.38 -16.31
N TYR A 453 1.28 2.37 -16.27
CA TYR A 453 -0.16 2.51 -16.04
C TYR A 453 -0.63 1.44 -15.07
N LEU A 454 -1.08 1.87 -13.91
CA LEU A 454 -1.51 0.99 -12.84
C LEU A 454 -2.85 1.46 -12.26
N PRO A 455 -3.98 1.12 -12.91
CA PRO A 455 -5.31 1.45 -12.45
C PRO A 455 -5.69 0.65 -11.19
N LEU A 456 -6.67 1.15 -10.45
CA LEU A 456 -7.15 0.56 -9.21
C LEU A 456 -7.55 -0.92 -9.35
N GLU A 457 -8.24 -1.27 -10.45
CA GLU A 457 -8.68 -2.65 -10.71
C GLU A 457 -7.50 -3.62 -10.84
N LYS A 458 -6.40 -3.16 -11.46
CA LYS A 458 -5.20 -3.97 -11.61
C LYS A 458 -4.52 -4.27 -10.28
N VAL A 459 -4.44 -3.28 -9.37
CA VAL A 459 -3.96 -3.51 -7.99
C VAL A 459 -4.86 -4.52 -7.29
N TYR A 460 -6.19 -4.33 -7.37
CA TYR A 460 -7.15 -5.23 -6.73
C TYR A 460 -7.09 -6.67 -7.26
N SER A 461 -6.75 -6.86 -8.53
CA SER A 461 -6.67 -8.19 -9.16
C SER A 461 -5.50 -9.03 -8.65
N TYR A 462 -4.49 -8.41 -8.07
CA TYR A 462 -3.26 -9.08 -7.66
C TYR A 462 -3.50 -10.15 -6.58
N ASP A 463 -2.78 -11.28 -6.68
CA ASP A 463 -2.74 -12.34 -5.67
C ASP A 463 -1.27 -12.54 -5.24
N PRO A 464 -0.90 -12.21 -3.99
CA PRO A 464 0.48 -12.34 -3.52
C PRO A 464 1.04 -13.74 -3.51
N THR A 465 0.19 -14.77 -3.62
CA THR A 465 0.63 -16.17 -3.62
C THR A 465 0.58 -16.75 -5.04
N PRO A 466 1.72 -16.85 -5.77
CA PRO A 466 1.75 -17.41 -7.12
C PRO A 466 1.21 -18.84 -7.17
N ALA A 467 0.34 -19.10 -8.16
CA ALA A 467 -0.34 -20.40 -8.30
C ALA A 467 0.61 -21.58 -8.53
N VAL A 468 1.82 -21.31 -9.06
CA VAL A 468 2.84 -22.32 -9.37
C VAL A 468 3.53 -22.90 -8.13
N LEU A 469 3.38 -22.25 -6.95
CA LEU A 469 3.96 -22.70 -5.70
C LEU A 469 3.12 -23.83 -5.10
N ASN A 470 3.78 -24.89 -4.61
CA ASN A 470 3.14 -25.94 -3.84
C ASN A 470 2.81 -25.48 -2.40
N ALA A 471 2.11 -26.31 -1.61
CA ALA A 471 1.66 -25.94 -0.27
C ALA A 471 2.79 -25.49 0.66
N ARG A 472 3.94 -26.20 0.65
CA ARG A 472 5.11 -25.88 1.48
C ARG A 472 5.78 -24.58 1.02
N GLU A 473 5.94 -24.39 -0.29
CA GLU A 473 6.57 -23.19 -0.86
C GLU A 473 5.76 -21.93 -0.58
N ARG A 474 4.41 -22.04 -0.53
CA ARG A 474 3.51 -20.94 -0.18
C ARG A 474 3.70 -20.40 1.23
N GLU A 475 4.18 -21.23 2.16
CA GLU A 475 4.44 -20.82 3.55
C GLU A 475 5.57 -19.78 3.65
N TYR A 476 6.45 -19.69 2.65
CA TYR A 476 7.51 -18.68 2.57
C TYR A 476 7.01 -17.32 2.10
N ILE A 477 5.81 -17.21 1.54
CA ILE A 477 5.23 -15.93 1.15
C ILE A 477 4.69 -15.21 2.37
N LEU A 478 5.42 -14.21 2.86
CA LEU A 478 5.02 -13.41 4.01
C LEU A 478 3.82 -12.51 3.69
N GLY A 479 3.71 -12.05 2.45
CA GLY A 479 2.66 -11.16 1.98
C GLY A 479 3.12 -10.27 0.86
N ALA A 480 2.60 -9.03 0.81
CA ALA A 480 2.94 -8.08 -0.23
C ALA A 480 3.09 -6.65 0.30
N GLN A 481 3.75 -5.83 -0.50
CA GLN A 481 4.00 -4.43 -0.26
C GLN A 481 3.79 -3.61 -1.51
N ALA A 482 3.20 -2.42 -1.38
CA ALA A 482 3.23 -1.44 -2.45
C ALA A 482 4.33 -0.40 -2.21
N ASN A 483 4.95 0.07 -3.29
CA ASN A 483 6.05 1.02 -3.26
C ASN A 483 5.60 2.39 -3.77
N LEU A 484 6.01 3.44 -3.06
CA LEU A 484 5.81 4.83 -3.44
C LEU A 484 7.18 5.50 -3.63
N TRP A 485 7.72 5.42 -4.84
CA TRP A 485 8.91 6.14 -5.24
C TRP A 485 8.60 7.61 -5.47
N THR A 486 9.52 8.52 -5.15
CA THR A 486 9.19 9.95 -5.06
C THR A 486 9.94 10.84 -6.06
N GLU A 487 10.59 10.31 -7.07
CA GLU A 487 11.29 11.08 -8.10
C GLU A 487 10.41 12.20 -8.67
N TYR A 488 9.14 11.88 -8.92
CA TYR A 488 8.14 12.80 -9.49
C TYR A 488 7.07 13.24 -8.48
N LEU A 489 7.25 12.93 -7.20
CA LEU A 489 6.27 13.21 -6.14
C LEU A 489 6.82 14.18 -5.08
N PRO A 490 7.12 15.44 -5.45
CA PRO A 490 7.81 16.38 -4.55
C PRO A 490 6.91 16.91 -3.42
N THR A 491 5.59 16.75 -3.52
CA THR A 491 4.64 17.32 -2.56
C THR A 491 3.82 16.25 -1.83
N ASN A 492 3.36 16.57 -0.62
CA ASN A 492 2.44 15.70 0.12
C ASN A 492 1.14 15.42 -0.67
N ALA A 493 0.64 16.43 -1.39
CA ALA A 493 -0.57 16.27 -2.21
C ALA A 493 -0.36 15.26 -3.35
N SER A 494 0.79 15.31 -4.05
CA SER A 494 1.11 14.33 -5.10
C SER A 494 1.26 12.92 -4.55
N ARG A 495 1.89 12.75 -3.38
CA ARG A 495 2.02 11.45 -2.71
C ARG A 495 0.66 10.86 -2.35
N TRP A 496 -0.23 11.64 -1.72
CA TRP A 496 -1.59 11.19 -1.41
C TRP A 496 -2.39 10.84 -2.66
N TYR A 497 -2.32 11.69 -3.69
CA TYR A 497 -2.98 11.42 -4.96
C TYR A 497 -2.57 10.08 -5.55
N MET A 498 -1.27 9.76 -5.54
CA MET A 498 -0.76 8.50 -6.08
C MET A 498 -1.07 7.28 -5.22
N LEU A 499 -1.18 7.46 -3.90
CA LEU A 499 -1.55 6.39 -2.97
C LEU A 499 -3.03 6.02 -3.07
N LEU A 500 -3.90 7.03 -3.07
CA LEU A 500 -5.33 6.82 -2.87
C LEU A 500 -6.10 6.85 -4.21
N PRO A 501 -7.02 5.91 -4.42
CA PRO A 501 -7.53 4.88 -3.50
C PRO A 501 -6.81 3.53 -3.56
N ARG A 502 -5.64 3.41 -4.22
CA ARG A 502 -4.95 2.11 -4.43
C ARG A 502 -4.56 1.41 -3.13
N VAL A 503 -4.28 2.16 -2.05
CA VAL A 503 -4.06 1.60 -0.70
C VAL A 503 -5.29 0.82 -0.22
N SER A 504 -6.52 1.27 -0.53
CA SER A 504 -7.73 0.49 -0.21
C SER A 504 -7.76 -0.85 -0.93
N ALA A 505 -7.34 -0.91 -2.20
CA ALA A 505 -7.24 -2.17 -2.94
C ALA A 505 -6.15 -3.08 -2.36
N LEU A 506 -4.97 -2.53 -2.10
CA LEU A 506 -3.88 -3.26 -1.44
C LEU A 506 -4.34 -3.86 -0.11
N SER A 507 -5.02 -3.07 0.73
CA SER A 507 -5.45 -3.54 2.05
C SER A 507 -6.31 -4.79 1.97
N GLU A 508 -7.24 -4.85 1.00
CA GLU A 508 -8.09 -6.03 0.82
C GLU A 508 -7.34 -7.20 0.19
N VAL A 509 -6.36 -6.93 -0.68
CA VAL A 509 -5.46 -7.95 -1.24
C VAL A 509 -4.67 -8.67 -0.15
N VAL A 510 -4.13 -7.91 0.82
CA VAL A 510 -3.23 -8.48 1.83
C VAL A 510 -3.93 -8.89 3.13
N TRP A 511 -5.12 -8.34 3.39
CA TRP A 511 -5.91 -8.69 4.57
C TRP A 511 -6.88 -9.83 4.30
N SER A 512 -7.77 -9.69 3.30
CA SER A 512 -8.92 -10.59 3.13
C SER A 512 -8.59 -11.86 2.34
N GLY A 513 -7.51 -11.85 1.55
CA GLY A 513 -7.15 -12.97 0.69
C GLY A 513 -8.08 -13.14 -0.53
N LYS A 514 -7.65 -14.01 -1.44
CA LYS A 514 -8.27 -14.21 -2.76
C LYS A 514 -9.72 -14.69 -2.69
N GLU A 515 -10.03 -15.54 -1.73
CA GLU A 515 -11.33 -16.19 -1.53
C GLU A 515 -12.45 -15.20 -1.17
N HIS A 516 -12.10 -14.06 -0.58
CA HIS A 516 -13.05 -13.02 -0.18
C HIS A 516 -13.09 -11.83 -1.14
N LYS A 517 -12.22 -11.82 -2.18
CA LYS A 517 -12.17 -10.72 -3.15
C LYS A 517 -13.33 -10.77 -4.14
N ASN A 518 -13.99 -9.63 -4.29
CA ASN A 518 -15.03 -9.41 -5.30
C ASN A 518 -14.99 -7.96 -5.76
N TRP A 519 -14.57 -7.71 -6.99
CA TRP A 519 -14.39 -6.37 -7.55
C TRP A 519 -15.68 -5.52 -7.51
N SER A 520 -16.83 -6.11 -7.83
CA SER A 520 -18.12 -5.41 -7.79
C SER A 520 -18.48 -4.98 -6.37
N SER A 521 -18.33 -5.88 -5.40
CA SER A 521 -18.49 -5.60 -3.97
C SER A 521 -17.51 -4.51 -3.49
N PHE A 522 -16.23 -4.62 -3.84
CA PHE A 522 -15.22 -3.61 -3.49
C PHE A 522 -15.61 -2.21 -4.02
N LYS A 523 -16.02 -2.11 -5.28
CA LYS A 523 -16.50 -0.85 -5.87
C LYS A 523 -17.69 -0.25 -5.10
N ASN A 524 -18.63 -1.08 -4.67
CA ASN A 524 -19.81 -0.61 -3.92
C ASN A 524 -19.45 0.00 -2.56
N ARG A 525 -18.31 -0.39 -1.96
CA ARG A 525 -17.82 0.09 -0.66
C ARG A 525 -16.92 1.34 -0.78
N LEU A 526 -16.30 1.57 -1.94
CA LEU A 526 -15.40 2.72 -2.19
C LEU A 526 -16.02 4.10 -1.93
N PRO A 527 -17.31 4.38 -2.22
CA PRO A 527 -17.89 5.69 -1.90
C PRO A 527 -17.78 6.10 -0.44
N GLY A 528 -17.84 5.13 0.47
CA GLY A 528 -17.59 5.36 1.90
C GLY A 528 -16.15 5.80 2.15
N GLN A 529 -15.18 5.16 1.50
CA GLN A 529 -13.76 5.53 1.62
C GLN A 529 -13.45 6.91 1.02
N PHE A 530 -14.04 7.25 -0.13
CA PHE A 530 -13.85 8.58 -0.72
C PHE A 530 -14.32 9.69 0.23
N LYS A 531 -15.48 9.52 0.87
CA LYS A 531 -15.96 10.46 1.89
C LYS A 531 -15.04 10.54 3.10
N ARG A 532 -14.42 9.41 3.54
CA ARG A 532 -13.42 9.41 4.62
C ARG A 532 -12.17 10.19 4.23
N TYR A 533 -11.66 10.01 3.00
CA TYR A 533 -10.54 10.81 2.50
C TYR A 533 -10.87 12.30 2.48
N GLU A 534 -12.09 12.66 2.08
CA GLU A 534 -12.57 14.05 2.10
C GLU A 534 -12.63 14.60 3.53
N ALA A 535 -13.15 13.82 4.49
CA ALA A 535 -13.19 14.19 5.91
C ALA A 535 -11.79 14.37 6.52
N MET A 536 -10.82 13.54 6.10
CA MET A 536 -9.42 13.64 6.50
C MET A 536 -8.63 14.74 5.75
N GLY A 537 -9.22 15.39 4.74
CA GLY A 537 -8.55 16.36 3.88
C GLY A 537 -7.45 15.75 3.00
N LEU A 538 -7.58 14.48 2.61
CA LEU A 538 -6.60 13.77 1.80
C LEU A 538 -6.99 13.81 0.31
N PRO A 539 -6.14 14.38 -0.57
CA PRO A 539 -6.35 14.28 -2.01
C PRO A 539 -6.28 12.83 -2.48
N TYR A 540 -7.17 12.46 -3.41
CA TYR A 540 -7.18 11.11 -3.99
C TYR A 540 -7.50 11.15 -5.49
N ALA A 541 -7.05 10.14 -6.23
CA ALA A 541 -7.33 10.03 -7.66
C ALA A 541 -8.79 9.60 -7.90
N LYS A 542 -9.43 10.27 -8.86
CA LYS A 542 -10.79 9.96 -9.32
C LYS A 542 -10.80 9.21 -10.65
N THR A 543 -9.66 8.68 -11.06
CA THR A 543 -9.44 8.01 -12.35
C THR A 543 -10.27 6.76 -12.56
N ILE A 544 -10.78 6.15 -11.47
CA ILE A 544 -11.74 5.04 -11.56
C ILE A 544 -13.03 5.41 -12.31
N PHE A 545 -13.36 6.70 -12.38
CA PHE A 545 -14.51 7.22 -13.12
C PHE A 545 -14.18 7.59 -14.56
N ASP A 546 -12.91 7.62 -14.95
CA ASP A 546 -12.46 7.99 -16.28
C ASP A 546 -12.67 6.85 -17.27
N ILE A 547 -12.76 7.18 -18.54
CA ILE A 547 -12.89 6.20 -19.62
C ILE A 547 -11.54 5.93 -20.23
N GLU A 548 -11.17 4.68 -20.30
CA GLU A 548 -10.00 4.22 -21.03
C GLU A 548 -10.35 4.10 -22.52
N ILE A 549 -9.58 4.75 -23.40
CA ILE A 549 -9.74 4.71 -24.83
C ILE A 549 -8.64 3.83 -25.41
N ASN A 550 -9.02 2.65 -25.88
CA ASN A 550 -8.11 1.68 -26.50
C ASN A 550 -8.29 1.69 -28.00
N ALA A 551 -7.40 2.39 -28.72
CA ALA A 551 -7.41 2.53 -30.17
C ALA A 551 -6.35 1.67 -30.83
N LYS A 552 -6.75 0.75 -31.69
CA LYS A 552 -5.84 -0.10 -32.46
C LYS A 552 -6.04 0.12 -33.96
N TYR A 553 -4.98 0.51 -34.66
CA TYR A 553 -5.02 0.71 -36.11
C TYR A 553 -5.12 -0.64 -36.83
N ASP A 554 -6.03 -0.73 -37.80
CA ASP A 554 -6.21 -1.84 -38.72
C ASP A 554 -5.65 -1.47 -40.09
N GLU A 555 -4.49 -2.00 -40.42
CA GLU A 555 -3.81 -1.77 -41.70
C GLU A 555 -4.64 -2.18 -42.92
N LYS A 556 -5.45 -3.24 -42.81
CA LYS A 556 -6.27 -3.74 -43.91
C LYS A 556 -7.44 -2.78 -44.23
N HIS A 557 -8.09 -2.26 -43.22
CA HIS A 557 -9.24 -1.39 -43.38
C HIS A 557 -8.90 0.10 -43.31
N LYS A 558 -7.63 0.44 -42.99
CA LYS A 558 -7.14 1.84 -42.83
C LYS A 558 -7.96 2.67 -41.85
N ASN A 559 -8.44 2.03 -40.81
CA ASN A 559 -9.25 2.62 -39.73
C ASN A 559 -8.69 2.21 -38.37
N TYR A 560 -9.07 2.96 -37.35
CA TYR A 560 -8.86 2.54 -35.97
C TYR A 560 -10.09 1.77 -35.46
N ARG A 561 -9.85 0.63 -34.84
CA ARG A 561 -10.83 -0.05 -34.01
C ARG A 561 -10.67 0.47 -32.59
N VAL A 562 -11.68 1.19 -32.08
CA VAL A 562 -11.66 1.86 -30.78
C VAL A 562 -12.61 1.18 -29.80
N ASN A 563 -12.06 0.72 -28.68
CA ASN A 563 -12.79 0.20 -27.54
C ASN A 563 -12.75 1.22 -26.41
N LEU A 564 -13.92 1.48 -25.82
CA LEU A 564 -14.04 2.33 -24.62
C LEU A 564 -14.32 1.43 -23.43
N HIS A 565 -13.44 1.50 -22.42
CA HIS A 565 -13.55 0.71 -21.19
C HIS A 565 -13.87 1.62 -19.99
N LYS A 566 -14.71 1.16 -19.07
CA LYS A 566 -15.05 1.84 -17.82
C LYS A 566 -14.84 0.90 -16.64
N GLN A 567 -14.26 1.39 -15.56
CA GLN A 567 -14.09 0.65 -14.32
C GLN A 567 -15.28 0.81 -13.37
N TRP A 568 -16.10 1.88 -13.55
CA TRP A 568 -17.21 2.22 -12.66
C TRP A 568 -18.58 2.08 -13.31
N ASP A 569 -19.62 1.96 -12.48
CA ASP A 569 -21.00 1.82 -12.95
C ASP A 569 -21.56 3.15 -13.44
N GLY A 570 -22.15 3.13 -14.63
CA GLY A 570 -22.72 4.30 -15.28
C GLY A 570 -22.93 4.06 -16.77
N ILE A 571 -23.46 5.07 -17.42
CA ILE A 571 -23.70 5.08 -18.87
C ILE A 571 -22.55 5.81 -19.54
N LEU A 572 -21.95 5.18 -20.54
CA LEU A 572 -20.83 5.76 -21.29
C LEU A 572 -21.38 6.46 -22.54
N PHE A 573 -21.18 7.76 -22.60
CA PHE A 573 -21.50 8.57 -23.79
C PHE A 573 -20.21 9.07 -24.45
N PHE A 574 -20.23 9.23 -25.77
CA PHE A 574 -19.08 9.69 -26.54
C PHE A 574 -19.47 10.62 -27.70
N THR A 575 -18.48 11.35 -28.21
CA THR A 575 -18.53 12.16 -29.43
C THR A 575 -17.30 11.88 -30.30
N THR A 576 -17.39 12.20 -31.61
CA THR A 576 -16.28 12.04 -32.56
C THR A 576 -16.04 13.30 -33.40
N ASP A 577 -16.66 14.40 -33.00
CA ASP A 577 -16.56 15.72 -33.63
C ASP A 577 -15.76 16.73 -32.78
N GLY A 578 -15.13 16.25 -31.70
CA GLY A 578 -14.36 17.08 -30.79
C GLY A 578 -15.19 17.82 -29.73
N SER A 579 -16.54 17.75 -29.78
CA SER A 579 -17.40 18.33 -28.75
C SER A 579 -17.34 17.52 -27.45
N ALA A 580 -17.63 18.18 -26.32
CA ALA A 580 -17.73 17.47 -25.03
C ALA A 580 -18.99 16.58 -25.00
N PRO A 581 -18.90 15.30 -24.65
CA PRO A 581 -20.08 14.43 -24.51
C PRO A 581 -20.95 14.89 -23.34
N THR A 582 -22.26 14.74 -23.53
CA THR A 582 -23.31 14.98 -22.53
C THR A 582 -24.15 13.73 -22.37
N SER A 583 -25.08 13.71 -21.41
CA SER A 583 -26.04 12.62 -21.26
C SER A 583 -27.01 12.44 -22.45
N LYS A 584 -26.93 13.32 -23.47
CA LYS A 584 -27.69 13.27 -24.71
C LYS A 584 -26.84 12.84 -25.92
N SER A 585 -25.54 12.65 -25.73
CA SER A 585 -24.60 12.22 -26.78
C SER A 585 -24.79 10.76 -27.16
N LYS A 586 -24.02 10.25 -28.12
CA LYS A 586 -24.12 8.85 -28.56
C LYS A 586 -23.76 7.89 -27.42
N LEU A 587 -24.60 6.87 -27.21
CA LEU A 587 -24.37 5.81 -26.26
C LEU A 587 -23.33 4.84 -26.83
N TYR A 588 -22.30 4.50 -26.05
CA TYR A 588 -21.36 3.45 -26.44
C TYR A 588 -21.94 2.06 -26.11
N SER A 589 -22.00 1.20 -27.11
CA SER A 589 -22.53 -0.18 -26.98
C SER A 589 -21.67 -1.25 -27.67
N LYS A 590 -20.78 -0.84 -28.57
CA LYS A 590 -19.89 -1.74 -29.33
C LYS A 590 -18.64 -0.97 -29.81
N PRO A 591 -17.57 -1.71 -30.16
CA PRO A 591 -16.36 -1.11 -30.74
C PRO A 591 -16.68 -0.20 -31.92
N LEU A 592 -15.95 0.92 -32.02
CA LEU A 592 -16.11 1.93 -33.07
C LEU A 592 -15.04 1.72 -34.14
N GLU A 593 -15.43 1.95 -35.40
CA GLU A 593 -14.49 2.04 -36.53
C GLU A 593 -14.35 3.52 -36.90
N LEU A 594 -13.17 4.11 -36.64
CA LEU A 594 -12.91 5.53 -36.79
C LEU A 594 -11.72 5.76 -37.70
N LYS A 595 -11.76 6.87 -38.47
CA LYS A 595 -10.67 7.26 -39.37
C LYS A 595 -9.51 7.91 -38.60
N PRO A 596 -8.26 7.79 -39.08
CA PRO A 596 -7.16 8.65 -38.63
C PRO A 596 -7.56 10.13 -38.64
N GLY A 597 -7.08 10.92 -37.68
CA GLY A 597 -7.44 12.33 -37.50
C GLY A 597 -8.72 12.56 -36.71
N THR A 598 -9.50 11.52 -36.41
CA THR A 598 -10.71 11.68 -35.58
C THR A 598 -10.32 11.93 -34.12
N THR A 599 -10.91 12.95 -33.49
CA THR A 599 -10.85 13.15 -32.05
C THR A 599 -12.07 12.53 -31.40
N ILE A 600 -11.85 11.46 -30.63
CA ILE A 600 -12.89 10.85 -29.79
C ILE A 600 -12.83 11.44 -28.38
N ARG A 601 -14.01 11.77 -27.84
CA ARG A 601 -14.16 12.18 -26.44
C ARG A 601 -15.22 11.34 -25.79
N ALA A 602 -14.96 10.84 -24.57
CA ALA A 602 -15.83 9.94 -23.84
C ALA A 602 -15.97 10.35 -22.38
N GLY A 603 -17.13 10.08 -21.80
CA GLY A 603 -17.40 10.37 -20.40
C GLY A 603 -18.38 9.38 -19.80
N LEU A 604 -18.21 9.09 -18.50
CA LEU A 604 -19.09 8.28 -17.70
C LEU A 604 -20.16 9.14 -17.04
N PHE A 605 -21.42 8.75 -17.16
CA PHE A 605 -22.55 9.47 -16.58
C PHE A 605 -23.39 8.57 -15.67
N LYS A 606 -23.79 9.11 -14.52
CA LYS A 606 -24.74 8.45 -13.61
C LYS A 606 -25.83 9.45 -13.23
N ASN A 607 -27.09 9.08 -13.39
CA ASN A 607 -28.24 9.97 -13.16
C ASN A 607 -28.14 11.29 -13.93
N GLY A 608 -27.67 11.24 -15.18
CA GLY A 608 -27.49 12.41 -16.05
C GLY A 608 -26.29 13.31 -15.72
N LYS A 609 -25.54 13.05 -14.67
CA LYS A 609 -24.35 13.81 -14.23
C LYS A 609 -23.07 13.10 -14.61
N LEU A 610 -22.09 13.86 -15.13
CA LEU A 610 -20.74 13.40 -15.40
C LEU A 610 -20.09 12.92 -14.10
N GLN A 611 -19.48 11.73 -14.15
CA GLN A 611 -18.61 11.19 -13.12
C GLN A 611 -17.16 11.31 -13.60
N GLY A 612 -16.24 11.78 -12.79
CA GLY A 612 -14.85 11.98 -13.22
C GLY A 612 -14.68 13.05 -14.30
N LYS A 613 -13.70 12.85 -15.19
CA LYS A 613 -13.39 13.77 -16.30
C LYS A 613 -13.81 13.19 -17.65
N ILE A 614 -13.84 14.03 -18.68
CA ILE A 614 -14.00 13.60 -20.07
C ILE A 614 -12.62 13.21 -20.58
N THR A 615 -12.46 11.96 -20.97
CA THR A 615 -11.24 11.46 -21.63
C THR A 615 -11.29 11.81 -23.12
N SER A 616 -10.18 12.21 -23.70
CA SER A 616 -10.06 12.62 -25.09
C SER A 616 -8.82 12.01 -25.75
N GLU A 617 -8.98 11.47 -26.95
CA GLU A 617 -7.88 10.96 -27.75
C GLU A 617 -8.05 11.38 -29.21
N THR A 618 -6.96 11.86 -29.84
CA THR A 618 -6.91 12.13 -31.28
C THR A 618 -6.16 11.00 -31.98
N LEU A 619 -6.84 10.26 -32.84
CA LEU A 619 -6.31 9.13 -33.56
C LEU A 619 -5.28 9.60 -34.60
N LYS A 620 -3.99 9.35 -34.36
CA LYS A 620 -2.89 9.85 -35.20
C LYS A 620 -2.97 9.24 -36.60
N ASP A 621 -2.52 9.97 -37.63
CA ASP A 621 -2.31 9.39 -38.94
C ASP A 621 -1.04 8.51 -38.90
N PRO A 622 -1.15 7.17 -39.10
CA PRO A 622 0.03 6.29 -39.08
C PRO A 622 1.10 6.63 -40.11
N LYS A 623 0.73 7.42 -41.12
CA LYS A 623 1.63 7.87 -42.18
C LYS A 623 2.25 9.25 -41.95
N ALA A 624 1.76 10.01 -40.97
CA ALA A 624 2.37 11.27 -40.60
C ALA A 624 3.74 11.01 -39.97
N LYS A 625 4.82 11.43 -40.63
CA LYS A 625 6.16 11.42 -40.05
C LYS A 625 6.17 12.37 -38.85
N ASN A 626 6.68 11.89 -37.71
CA ASN A 626 6.98 12.71 -36.54
C ASN A 626 7.95 13.84 -36.89
#